data_f11a4ad63b62ca8a6325a5176261d086
#
_entry.id   f11a4ad63b62ca8a6325a5176261d086
#
_cell.length_a   1.000
_cell.length_b   1.000
_cell.length_c   1.000
_cell.angle_alpha   90.00
_cell.angle_beta   90.00
_cell.angle_gamma   90.00
#
_symmetry.space_group_name_H-M   'P 1'
#
loop_
_entity.id
_entity.type
_entity.pdbx_description
1 polymer ?
#
loop_
_entity_poly.entity_id
_entity_poly.type
_entity_poly.pdbx_seq_one_letter_code
_entity_poly.pdbx_strand_id
1 'polypeptide(L)'
;METINLSKKQFVIYMAVAFGLAWILEMIASVFSNNGNQIVFTVIVMITMFMPFLGVLVARIPLKGMGWVPHLKGKLRYVFFALWMPALLSILGGVLFFVIFPDTFDSEFMTLRGLLEEAGALEQFEAQGITIPMYLLITSVQAVTIAPFLNMFVALGEEVGWRGALYPYLKKKLGVTKGRIVGGTIWGAWHWPIMILAGYEYGKEYIGAPVLGPIVFCVATIMMGILFDYVYEKTETIWLPSLMHGATNAFTIFAYLVKPDYSNMAILGPAYIGIISMIPMIVMAVSYTHLRAHETLRHL
;
A
#
# COMPACT_ATOMS: atom_id res chain seq x y z
N MET A 1 1.46 -18.56 -16.81
CA MET A 1 0.07 -18.37 -16.25
C MET A 1 -0.97 -18.60 -17.33
N GLU A 2 -2.01 -19.38 -17.04
CA GLU A 2 -3.22 -19.38 -17.88
C GLU A 2 -3.79 -17.96 -17.87
N THR A 3 -4.02 -17.35 -19.03
CA THR A 3 -4.59 -16.01 -19.12
C THR A 3 -6.04 -16.06 -18.63
N ILE A 4 -6.31 -15.46 -17.49
CA ILE A 4 -7.68 -15.35 -16.97
C ILE A 4 -8.48 -14.48 -17.94
N ASN A 5 -9.46 -15.08 -18.59
CA ASN A 5 -10.28 -14.42 -19.60
C ASN A 5 -11.62 -14.01 -18.96
N LEU A 6 -11.70 -12.78 -18.45
CA LEU A 6 -12.95 -12.25 -17.90
C LEU A 6 -13.89 -11.80 -19.02
N SER A 7 -15.15 -12.21 -18.93
CA SER A 7 -16.22 -11.59 -19.72
C SER A 7 -16.51 -10.17 -19.21
N LYS A 8 -17.09 -9.31 -20.06
CA LYS A 8 -17.53 -7.97 -19.67
C LYS A 8 -18.50 -8.00 -18.47
N LYS A 9 -19.39 -9.00 -18.45
CA LYS A 9 -20.34 -9.19 -17.33
C LYS A 9 -19.63 -9.48 -16.02
N GLN A 10 -18.64 -10.41 -16.02
CA GLN A 10 -17.86 -10.73 -14.84
C GLN A 10 -17.08 -9.51 -14.35
N PHE A 11 -16.47 -8.75 -15.26
CA PHE A 11 -15.75 -7.53 -14.89
C PHE A 11 -16.66 -6.50 -14.21
N VAL A 12 -17.86 -6.24 -14.75
CA VAL A 12 -18.81 -5.30 -14.16
C VAL A 12 -19.28 -5.77 -12.78
N ILE A 13 -19.62 -7.06 -12.61
CA ILE A 13 -20.00 -7.61 -11.31
C ILE A 13 -18.85 -7.50 -10.31
N TYR A 14 -17.63 -7.87 -10.73
CA TYR A 14 -16.43 -7.74 -9.91
C TYR A 14 -16.22 -6.31 -9.41
N MET A 15 -16.25 -5.33 -10.31
CA MET A 15 -16.07 -3.92 -9.95
C MET A 15 -17.19 -3.41 -9.03
N ALA A 16 -18.44 -3.77 -9.32
CA ALA A 16 -19.59 -3.35 -8.50
C ALA A 16 -19.50 -3.88 -7.07
N VAL A 17 -19.07 -5.12 -6.87
CA VAL A 17 -18.90 -5.71 -5.54
C VAL A 17 -17.65 -5.15 -4.85
N ALA A 18 -16.49 -5.15 -5.53
CA ALA A 18 -15.23 -4.70 -4.97
C ALA A 18 -15.29 -3.24 -4.52
N PHE A 19 -15.91 -2.36 -5.31
CA PHE A 19 -16.06 -0.95 -4.97
C PHE A 19 -17.28 -0.66 -4.08
N GLY A 20 -18.44 -1.21 -4.44
CA GLY A 20 -19.68 -0.87 -3.74
C GLY A 20 -19.63 -1.25 -2.26
N LEU A 21 -19.17 -2.47 -1.94
CA LEU A 21 -19.03 -2.90 -0.55
C LEU A 21 -17.87 -2.19 0.17
N ALA A 22 -16.73 -2.00 -0.50
CA ALA A 22 -15.61 -1.29 0.10
C ALA A 22 -15.98 0.14 0.47
N TRP A 23 -16.58 0.90 -0.44
CA TRP A 23 -16.97 2.28 -0.18
C TRP A 23 -17.99 2.41 0.95
N ILE A 24 -18.95 1.47 1.06
CA ILE A 24 -19.89 1.41 2.20
C ILE A 24 -19.10 1.17 3.51
N LEU A 25 -18.20 0.20 3.53
CA LEU A 25 -17.39 -0.11 4.71
C LEU A 25 -16.45 1.04 5.08
N GLU A 26 -15.84 1.70 4.11
CA GLU A 26 -14.97 2.86 4.33
C GLU A 26 -15.73 4.07 4.91
N MET A 27 -16.95 4.31 4.43
CA MET A 27 -17.84 5.33 5.04
C MET A 27 -18.18 4.99 6.48
N ILE A 28 -18.51 3.72 6.77
CA ILE A 28 -18.77 3.26 8.15
C ILE A 28 -17.51 3.38 9.00
N ALA A 29 -16.36 2.93 8.51
CA ALA A 29 -15.08 3.05 9.19
C ALA A 29 -14.76 4.51 9.54
N SER A 30 -15.00 5.43 8.60
CA SER A 30 -14.76 6.86 8.81
C SER A 30 -15.59 7.45 9.95
N VAL A 31 -16.82 6.98 10.18
CA VAL A 31 -17.62 7.39 11.34
C VAL A 31 -16.95 6.97 12.65
N PHE A 32 -16.41 5.75 12.72
CA PHE A 32 -15.72 5.28 13.92
C PHE A 32 -14.39 6.02 14.16
N SER A 33 -13.61 6.25 13.11
CA SER A 33 -12.38 7.07 13.21
C SER A 33 -12.67 8.46 13.73
N ASN A 34 -13.68 9.13 13.19
CA ASN A 34 -14.06 10.48 13.60
C ASN A 34 -14.61 10.57 15.03
N ASN A 35 -15.09 9.46 15.59
CA ASN A 35 -15.53 9.34 16.98
C ASN A 35 -14.41 8.79 17.89
N GLY A 36 -13.16 8.70 17.46
CA GLY A 36 -12.02 8.26 18.24
C GLY A 36 -11.91 6.74 18.43
N ASN A 37 -12.80 5.93 17.83
CA ASN A 37 -12.75 4.48 17.96
C ASN A 37 -11.82 3.83 16.91
N GLN A 38 -10.52 3.94 17.15
CA GLN A 38 -9.49 3.45 16.22
C GLN A 38 -9.46 1.92 16.10
N ILE A 39 -9.89 1.19 17.14
CA ILE A 39 -9.94 -0.29 17.08
C ILE A 39 -10.98 -0.73 16.07
N VAL A 40 -12.21 -0.23 16.16
CA VAL A 40 -13.29 -0.58 15.21
C VAL A 40 -12.94 -0.10 13.80
N PHE A 41 -12.38 1.10 13.66
CA PHE A 41 -11.87 1.62 12.41
C PHE A 41 -10.90 0.62 11.74
N THR A 42 -9.85 0.21 12.45
CA THR A 42 -8.83 -0.71 11.95
C THR A 42 -9.43 -2.06 11.52
N VAL A 43 -10.33 -2.63 12.35
CA VAL A 43 -10.99 -3.90 12.02
C VAL A 43 -11.81 -3.78 10.74
N ILE A 44 -12.58 -2.69 10.56
CA ILE A 44 -13.38 -2.50 9.34
C ILE A 44 -12.47 -2.31 8.13
N VAL A 45 -11.37 -1.55 8.25
CA VAL A 45 -10.39 -1.39 7.17
C VAL A 45 -9.79 -2.73 6.77
N MET A 46 -9.41 -3.58 7.74
CA MET A 46 -8.91 -4.93 7.44
C MET A 46 -9.96 -5.80 6.72
N ILE A 47 -11.25 -5.70 7.08
CA ILE A 47 -12.34 -6.40 6.39
C ILE A 47 -12.50 -5.85 4.97
N THR A 48 -12.40 -4.53 4.80
CA THR A 48 -12.51 -3.87 3.49
C THR A 48 -11.48 -4.41 2.50
N MET A 49 -10.26 -4.71 2.94
CA MET A 49 -9.21 -5.29 2.09
C MET A 49 -9.60 -6.63 1.43
N PHE A 50 -10.62 -7.34 1.95
CA PHE A 50 -11.13 -8.57 1.33
C PHE A 50 -12.24 -8.33 0.28
N MET A 51 -12.71 -7.09 0.09
CA MET A 51 -13.80 -6.82 -0.87
C MET A 51 -13.40 -7.09 -2.32
N PRO A 52 -12.17 -6.82 -2.78
CA PRO A 52 -11.73 -7.23 -4.11
C PRO A 52 -11.73 -8.76 -4.29
N PHE A 53 -11.33 -9.53 -3.28
CA PHE A 53 -11.43 -10.99 -3.32
C PHE A 53 -12.90 -11.46 -3.36
N LEU A 54 -13.75 -10.89 -2.53
CA LEU A 54 -15.19 -11.19 -2.57
C LEU A 54 -15.80 -10.88 -3.94
N GLY A 55 -15.38 -9.78 -4.58
CA GLY A 55 -15.73 -9.44 -5.95
C GLY A 55 -15.37 -10.55 -6.95
N VAL A 56 -14.16 -11.14 -6.80
CA VAL A 56 -13.74 -12.30 -7.61
C VAL A 56 -14.68 -13.48 -7.43
N LEU A 57 -15.03 -13.81 -6.19
CA LEU A 57 -15.92 -14.93 -5.87
C LEU A 57 -17.33 -14.73 -6.41
N VAL A 58 -17.93 -13.55 -6.18
CA VAL A 58 -19.30 -13.22 -6.61
C VAL A 58 -19.40 -13.17 -8.14
N ALA A 59 -18.37 -12.64 -8.81
CA ALA A 59 -18.28 -12.63 -10.27
C ALA A 59 -17.95 -14.01 -10.85
N ARG A 60 -17.72 -15.03 -10.02
CA ARG A 60 -17.32 -16.39 -10.43
C ARG A 60 -16.11 -16.39 -11.34
N ILE A 61 -15.12 -15.56 -10.99
CA ILE A 61 -13.82 -15.55 -11.68
C ILE A 61 -13.01 -16.75 -11.18
N PRO A 62 -12.43 -17.58 -12.07
CA PRO A 62 -11.68 -18.74 -11.65
C PRO A 62 -10.46 -18.36 -10.79
N LEU A 63 -10.33 -18.96 -9.62
CA LEU A 63 -9.14 -18.81 -8.76
C LEU A 63 -7.94 -19.61 -9.29
N LYS A 64 -8.21 -20.64 -10.09
CA LYS A 64 -7.17 -21.44 -10.74
C LYS A 64 -6.34 -20.56 -11.68
N GLY A 65 -5.02 -20.72 -11.63
CA GLY A 65 -4.10 -19.94 -12.44
C GLY A 65 -3.57 -18.64 -11.78
N MET A 66 -4.05 -18.28 -10.57
CA MET A 66 -3.54 -17.13 -9.82
C MET A 66 -2.24 -17.42 -9.04
N GLY A 67 -1.69 -18.62 -9.14
CA GLY A 67 -0.41 -18.96 -8.50
C GLY A 67 -0.50 -19.23 -7.00
N TRP A 68 -1.52 -20.00 -6.56
CA TRP A 68 -1.71 -20.37 -5.14
C TRP A 68 -0.62 -21.28 -4.59
N VAL A 69 -0.01 -22.09 -5.44
CA VAL A 69 1.14 -22.92 -5.06
C VAL A 69 2.42 -22.21 -5.49
N PRO A 70 3.23 -21.69 -4.56
CA PRO A 70 4.42 -20.96 -4.90
C PRO A 70 5.54 -21.91 -5.37
N HIS A 71 6.05 -21.67 -6.56
CA HIS A 71 7.23 -22.36 -7.10
C HIS A 71 8.44 -21.43 -7.01
N LEU A 72 9.10 -21.37 -5.85
CA LEU A 72 10.15 -20.38 -5.54
C LEU A 72 11.56 -20.84 -5.89
N LYS A 73 11.76 -22.07 -6.42
CA LYS A 73 13.09 -22.54 -6.85
C LYS A 73 13.66 -21.59 -7.92
N GLY A 74 14.83 -21.04 -7.64
CA GLY A 74 15.49 -20.05 -8.51
C GLY A 74 14.89 -18.63 -8.45
N LYS A 75 13.87 -18.41 -7.61
CA LYS A 75 13.16 -17.14 -7.49
C LYS A 75 13.38 -16.42 -6.14
N LEU A 76 14.28 -16.88 -5.29
CA LEU A 76 14.53 -16.33 -3.95
C LEU A 76 14.85 -14.81 -3.96
N ARG A 77 15.51 -14.31 -5.00
CA ARG A 77 15.76 -12.87 -5.17
C ARG A 77 14.48 -12.03 -5.14
N TYR A 78 13.37 -12.57 -5.63
CA TYR A 78 12.07 -11.87 -5.63
C TYR A 78 11.39 -11.93 -4.26
N VAL A 79 11.67 -12.95 -3.44
CA VAL A 79 11.23 -12.99 -2.04
C VAL A 79 11.89 -11.86 -1.26
N PHE A 80 13.21 -11.72 -1.37
CA PHE A 80 13.95 -10.62 -0.74
C PHE A 80 13.54 -9.26 -1.28
N PHE A 81 13.31 -9.16 -2.59
CA PHE A 81 12.80 -7.94 -3.21
C PHE A 81 11.42 -7.58 -2.64
N ALA A 82 10.47 -8.52 -2.57
CA ALA A 82 9.14 -8.29 -2.03
C ALA A 82 9.16 -7.90 -0.55
N LEU A 83 10.06 -8.51 0.24
CA LEU A 83 10.14 -8.28 1.67
C LEU A 83 10.79 -6.95 2.04
N TRP A 84 11.90 -6.58 1.39
CA TRP A 84 12.73 -5.46 1.84
C TRP A 84 12.74 -4.23 0.95
N MET A 85 12.34 -4.37 -0.32
CA MET A 85 12.32 -3.20 -1.22
C MET A 85 11.35 -2.11 -0.76
N PRO A 86 10.13 -2.40 -0.24
CA PRO A 86 9.25 -1.37 0.30
C PRO A 86 9.92 -0.54 1.41
N ALA A 87 10.56 -1.19 2.37
CA ALA A 87 11.29 -0.51 3.44
C ALA A 87 12.44 0.35 2.90
N LEU A 88 13.23 -0.19 1.96
CA LEU A 88 14.33 0.56 1.34
C LEU A 88 13.83 1.82 0.63
N LEU A 89 12.76 1.71 -0.17
CA LEU A 89 12.17 2.86 -0.87
C LEU A 89 11.60 3.88 0.11
N SER A 90 10.95 3.43 1.19
CA SER A 90 10.48 4.31 2.27
C SER A 90 11.63 5.03 2.96
N ILE A 91 12.72 4.33 3.27
CA ILE A 91 13.93 4.94 3.88
C ILE A 91 14.51 6.00 2.95
N LEU A 92 14.73 5.67 1.69
CA LEU A 92 15.26 6.63 0.71
C LEU A 92 14.35 7.85 0.54
N GLY A 93 13.04 7.64 0.49
CA GLY A 93 12.05 8.69 0.38
C GLY A 93 11.98 9.58 1.63
N GLY A 94 11.95 8.98 2.81
CA GLY A 94 11.93 9.71 4.09
C GLY A 94 13.21 10.52 4.32
N VAL A 95 14.38 9.94 4.00
CA VAL A 95 15.65 10.65 4.06
C VAL A 95 15.67 11.82 3.08
N LEU A 96 15.19 11.62 1.84
CA LEU A 96 15.11 12.71 0.86
C LEU A 96 14.22 13.85 1.36
N PHE A 97 13.09 13.54 1.98
CA PHE A 97 12.20 14.54 2.55
C PHE A 97 12.88 15.35 3.66
N PHE A 98 13.54 14.69 4.63
CA PHE A 98 14.22 15.39 5.74
C PHE A 98 15.49 16.13 5.31
N VAL A 99 16.14 15.72 4.20
CA VAL A 99 17.25 16.50 3.62
C VAL A 99 16.73 17.82 3.02
N ILE A 100 15.55 17.81 2.42
CA ILE A 100 14.92 19.00 1.82
C ILE A 100 14.28 19.89 2.89
N PHE A 101 13.69 19.28 3.92
CA PHE A 101 12.98 19.96 5.02
C PHE A 101 13.53 19.55 6.39
N PRO A 102 14.79 19.91 6.73
CA PRO A 102 15.45 19.45 7.97
C PRO A 102 14.74 19.93 9.23
N ASP A 103 14.10 21.09 9.20
CA ASP A 103 13.40 21.65 10.36
C ASP A 103 12.16 20.85 10.77
N THR A 104 11.65 19.99 9.91
CA THR A 104 10.48 19.14 10.18
C THR A 104 10.82 17.90 10.98
N PHE A 105 12.12 17.54 11.08
CA PHE A 105 12.55 16.32 11.77
C PHE A 105 12.34 16.43 13.29
N ASP A 106 11.59 15.49 13.85
CA ASP A 106 11.27 15.38 15.26
C ASP A 106 12.30 14.53 16.01
N SER A 107 13.41 15.13 16.41
CA SER A 107 14.46 14.46 17.19
C SER A 107 14.06 14.16 18.65
N GLU A 108 13.00 14.80 19.14
CA GLU A 108 12.48 14.63 20.49
C GLU A 108 11.30 13.65 20.55
N PHE A 109 10.86 13.15 19.38
CA PHE A 109 9.76 12.20 19.24
C PHE A 109 8.43 12.68 19.81
N MET A 110 8.16 13.99 19.75
CA MET A 110 6.94 14.60 20.30
C MET A 110 5.67 14.03 19.68
N THR A 111 5.69 13.81 18.36
CA THR A 111 4.56 13.21 17.61
C THR A 111 4.27 11.80 18.09
N LEU A 112 5.28 10.95 18.18
CA LEU A 112 5.10 9.58 18.67
C LEU A 112 4.71 9.55 20.15
N ARG A 113 5.32 10.40 20.97
CA ARG A 113 4.97 10.53 22.40
C ARG A 113 3.49 10.87 22.55
N GLY A 114 3.01 11.89 21.85
CA GLY A 114 1.59 12.29 21.91
C GLY A 114 0.64 11.17 21.48
N LEU A 115 0.97 10.43 20.43
CA LEU A 115 0.17 9.26 19.98
C LEU A 115 0.14 8.14 21.02
N LEU A 116 1.26 7.87 21.70
CA LEU A 116 1.32 6.85 22.76
C LEU A 116 0.58 7.29 24.04
N GLU A 117 0.62 8.58 24.37
CA GLU A 117 -0.15 9.17 25.47
C GLU A 117 -1.66 9.06 25.19
N GLU A 118 -2.10 9.47 24.01
CA GLU A 118 -3.50 9.40 23.58
C GLU A 118 -4.03 7.96 23.55
N ALA A 119 -3.17 7.00 23.18
CA ALA A 119 -3.47 5.57 23.23
C ALA A 119 -3.43 4.97 24.64
N GLY A 120 -3.00 5.71 25.67
CA GLY A 120 -2.82 5.21 27.04
C GLY A 120 -1.70 4.17 27.16
N ALA A 121 -0.78 4.12 26.21
CA ALA A 121 0.29 3.11 26.14
C ALA A 121 1.62 3.61 26.75
N LEU A 122 1.83 4.93 26.82
CA LEU A 122 3.12 5.50 27.23
C LEU A 122 3.51 5.09 28.67
N GLU A 123 2.59 5.24 29.62
CA GLU A 123 2.85 4.87 31.03
C GLU A 123 3.19 3.39 31.20
N GLN A 124 2.54 2.51 30.40
CA GLN A 124 2.80 1.07 30.43
C GLN A 124 4.20 0.74 29.91
N PHE A 125 4.65 1.43 28.85
CA PHE A 125 5.99 1.24 28.30
C PHE A 125 7.07 1.77 29.25
N GLU A 126 6.86 2.95 29.83
CA GLU A 126 7.79 3.52 30.82
C GLU A 126 7.91 2.62 32.06
N ALA A 127 6.81 2.07 32.56
CA ALA A 127 6.81 1.10 33.66
C ALA A 127 7.57 -0.20 33.33
N GLN A 128 7.64 -0.59 32.07
CA GLN A 128 8.42 -1.72 31.58
C GLN A 128 9.86 -1.36 31.22
N GLY A 129 10.27 -0.11 31.38
CA GLY A 129 11.59 0.39 30.99
C GLY A 129 11.78 0.53 29.47
N ILE A 130 10.69 0.56 28.71
CA ILE A 130 10.74 0.73 27.25
C ILE A 130 10.74 2.23 26.94
N THR A 131 11.88 2.74 26.45
CA THR A 131 12.00 4.12 25.98
C THR A 131 11.43 4.29 24.56
N ILE A 132 11.08 5.51 24.14
CA ILE A 132 10.59 5.78 22.78
C ILE A 132 11.58 5.33 21.68
N PRO A 133 12.91 5.58 21.81
CA PRO A 133 13.87 5.03 20.84
C PRO A 133 13.90 3.49 20.82
N MET A 134 13.75 2.81 21.96
CA MET A 134 13.62 1.34 22.00
C MET A 134 12.35 0.86 21.31
N TYR A 135 11.22 1.52 21.55
CA TYR A 135 9.97 1.23 20.87
C TYR A 135 10.11 1.38 19.34
N LEU A 136 10.70 2.48 18.87
CA LEU A 136 10.98 2.69 17.45
C LEU A 136 11.90 1.61 16.87
N LEU A 137 12.92 1.22 17.58
CA LEU A 137 13.83 0.14 17.12
C LEU A 137 13.08 -1.20 17.01
N ILE A 138 12.31 -1.57 18.03
CA ILE A 138 11.55 -2.82 18.05
C ILE A 138 10.53 -2.83 16.89
N THR A 139 9.76 -1.77 16.74
CA THR A 139 8.75 -1.67 15.66
C THR A 139 9.40 -1.64 14.28
N SER A 140 10.56 -0.98 14.12
CA SER A 140 11.34 -1.00 12.87
C SER A 140 11.80 -2.41 12.51
N VAL A 141 12.33 -3.16 13.47
CA VAL A 141 12.74 -4.56 13.25
C VAL A 141 11.53 -5.42 12.91
N GLN A 142 10.43 -5.27 13.63
CA GLN A 142 9.19 -6.00 13.33
C GLN A 142 8.66 -5.68 11.93
N ALA A 143 8.71 -4.41 11.51
CA ALA A 143 8.23 -3.94 10.22
C ALA A 143 8.99 -4.54 9.01
N VAL A 144 10.25 -4.96 9.19
CA VAL A 144 11.05 -5.59 8.13
C VAL A 144 11.24 -7.10 8.30
N THR A 145 10.70 -7.69 9.37
CA THR A 145 10.84 -9.14 9.66
C THR A 145 9.48 -9.85 9.74
N ILE A 146 8.71 -9.63 10.77
CA ILE A 146 7.49 -10.40 11.10
C ILE A 146 6.23 -9.75 10.51
N ALA A 147 6.08 -8.44 10.66
CA ALA A 147 4.87 -7.72 10.27
C ALA A 147 4.52 -7.86 8.77
N PRO A 148 5.47 -7.89 7.82
CA PRO A 148 5.18 -8.16 6.43
C PRO A 148 4.43 -9.48 6.19
N PHE A 149 4.80 -10.53 6.91
CA PHE A 149 4.14 -11.84 6.77
C PHE A 149 2.74 -11.86 7.37
N LEU A 150 2.51 -11.15 8.48
CA LEU A 150 1.17 -11.02 9.06
C LEU A 150 0.25 -10.20 8.14
N ASN A 151 0.73 -9.05 7.69
CA ASN A 151 0.00 -8.18 6.77
C ASN A 151 -0.22 -8.82 5.39
N MET A 152 0.66 -9.73 4.95
CA MET A 152 0.51 -10.48 3.70
C MET A 152 -0.84 -11.19 3.61
N PHE A 153 -1.33 -11.77 4.70
CA PHE A 153 -2.61 -12.48 4.70
C PHE A 153 -3.81 -11.54 4.52
N VAL A 154 -3.74 -10.34 5.06
CA VAL A 154 -4.77 -9.32 4.87
C VAL A 154 -4.68 -8.75 3.45
N ALA A 155 -3.47 -8.39 3.02
CA ALA A 155 -3.19 -7.88 1.67
C ALA A 155 -3.56 -8.88 0.55
N LEU A 156 -3.56 -10.20 0.86
CA LEU A 156 -3.99 -11.23 -0.09
C LEU A 156 -5.41 -10.98 -0.60
N GLY A 157 -6.30 -10.44 0.23
CA GLY A 157 -7.65 -10.07 -0.17
C GLY A 157 -7.68 -9.09 -1.32
N GLU A 158 -6.83 -8.07 -1.28
CA GLU A 158 -6.67 -7.11 -2.37
C GLU A 158 -5.94 -7.71 -3.56
N GLU A 159 -4.82 -8.39 -3.35
CA GLU A 159 -3.98 -8.88 -4.44
C GLU A 159 -4.67 -9.93 -5.32
N VAL A 160 -5.53 -10.77 -4.75
CA VAL A 160 -6.39 -11.68 -5.52
C VAL A 160 -7.31 -10.91 -6.47
N GLY A 161 -7.87 -9.80 -6.01
CA GLY A 161 -8.68 -8.93 -6.85
C GLY A 161 -7.86 -8.18 -7.88
N TRP A 162 -6.77 -7.54 -7.44
CA TRP A 162 -5.98 -6.69 -8.33
C TRP A 162 -5.11 -7.50 -9.28
N ARG A 163 -4.14 -8.27 -8.77
CA ARG A 163 -3.17 -9.03 -9.60
C ARG A 163 -3.76 -10.30 -10.15
N GLY A 164 -4.70 -10.92 -9.41
CA GLY A 164 -5.40 -12.11 -9.87
C GLY A 164 -6.44 -11.84 -10.97
N ALA A 165 -7.15 -10.71 -10.95
CA ALA A 165 -8.25 -10.45 -11.87
C ALA A 165 -8.13 -9.15 -12.67
N LEU A 166 -8.03 -7.98 -12.00
CA LEU A 166 -8.09 -6.66 -12.63
C LEU A 166 -6.94 -6.41 -13.61
N TYR A 167 -5.70 -6.55 -13.13
CA TYR A 167 -4.51 -6.26 -13.95
C TYR A 167 -4.40 -7.17 -15.19
N PRO A 168 -4.61 -8.49 -15.11
CA PRO A 168 -4.63 -9.33 -16.31
C PRO A 168 -5.70 -8.89 -17.32
N TYR A 169 -6.90 -8.55 -16.87
CA TYR A 169 -7.96 -8.06 -17.73
C TYR A 169 -7.58 -6.74 -18.42
N LEU A 170 -7.10 -5.75 -17.66
CA LEU A 170 -6.72 -4.45 -18.20
C LEU A 170 -5.51 -4.54 -19.13
N LYS A 171 -4.48 -5.31 -18.78
CA LYS A 171 -3.31 -5.54 -19.64
C LYS A 171 -3.70 -6.18 -20.97
N LYS A 172 -4.65 -7.12 -20.97
CA LYS A 172 -5.17 -7.73 -22.18
C LYS A 172 -5.93 -6.74 -23.07
N LYS A 173 -6.68 -5.81 -22.49
CA LYS A 173 -7.51 -4.84 -23.22
C LYS A 173 -6.77 -3.60 -23.69
N LEU A 174 -5.82 -3.11 -22.89
CA LEU A 174 -5.19 -1.79 -23.06
C LEU A 174 -3.68 -1.88 -23.37
N GLY A 175 -3.12 -3.08 -23.37
CA GLY A 175 -1.68 -3.29 -23.36
C GLY A 175 -1.09 -3.11 -21.96
N VAL A 176 0.16 -3.55 -21.78
CA VAL A 176 0.78 -3.70 -20.46
C VAL A 176 0.88 -2.36 -19.71
N THR A 177 1.46 -1.34 -20.34
CA THR A 177 1.72 -0.05 -19.69
C THR A 177 0.42 0.66 -19.32
N LYS A 178 -0.51 0.81 -20.28
CA LYS A 178 -1.81 1.45 -20.01
C LYS A 178 -2.63 0.65 -18.99
N GLY A 179 -2.59 -0.69 -19.09
CA GLY A 179 -3.29 -1.57 -18.15
C GLY A 179 -2.81 -1.41 -16.71
N ARG A 180 -1.51 -1.23 -16.48
CA ARG A 180 -0.91 -0.95 -15.17
C ARG A 180 -1.30 0.43 -14.64
N ILE A 181 -1.24 1.46 -15.49
CA ILE A 181 -1.62 2.83 -15.12
C ILE A 181 -3.10 2.86 -14.70
N VAL A 182 -3.99 2.33 -15.55
CA VAL A 182 -5.43 2.29 -15.25
C VAL A 182 -5.72 1.43 -14.02
N GLY A 183 -5.05 0.28 -13.88
CA GLY A 183 -5.19 -0.59 -12.70
C GLY A 183 -4.77 0.09 -11.40
N GLY A 184 -3.65 0.82 -11.42
CA GLY A 184 -3.20 1.60 -10.27
C GLY A 184 -4.13 2.77 -9.94
N THR A 185 -4.63 3.48 -10.95
CA THR A 185 -5.64 4.55 -10.75
C THR A 185 -6.93 4.00 -10.13
N ILE A 186 -7.42 2.85 -10.61
CA ILE A 186 -8.60 2.18 -10.04
C ILE A 186 -8.32 1.79 -8.58
N TRP A 187 -7.16 1.22 -8.28
CA TRP A 187 -6.78 0.86 -6.92
C TRP A 187 -6.70 2.09 -6.00
N GLY A 188 -6.11 3.21 -6.45
CA GLY A 188 -6.09 4.46 -5.69
C GLY A 188 -7.50 5.03 -5.44
N ALA A 189 -8.35 5.06 -6.48
CA ALA A 189 -9.72 5.54 -6.38
C ALA A 189 -10.59 4.69 -5.43
N TRP A 190 -10.24 3.42 -5.24
CA TRP A 190 -10.91 2.53 -4.29
C TRP A 190 -10.79 3.02 -2.84
N HIS A 191 -9.74 3.75 -2.47
CA HIS A 191 -9.54 4.33 -1.13
C HIS A 191 -10.15 5.74 -0.94
N TRP A 192 -10.75 6.35 -1.97
CA TRP A 192 -11.16 7.75 -1.88
C TRP A 192 -12.12 8.07 -0.74
N PRO A 193 -13.17 7.28 -0.44
CA PRO A 193 -14.08 7.61 0.66
C PRO A 193 -13.36 7.71 2.01
N ILE A 194 -12.50 6.75 2.34
CA ILE A 194 -11.80 6.74 3.63
C ILE A 194 -10.75 7.86 3.70
N MET A 195 -10.11 8.20 2.58
CA MET A 195 -9.16 9.32 2.52
C MET A 195 -9.84 10.66 2.76
N ILE A 196 -10.99 10.87 2.11
CA ILE A 196 -11.72 12.14 2.21
C ILE A 196 -12.43 12.29 3.56
N LEU A 197 -13.03 11.22 4.06
CA LEU A 197 -13.90 11.27 5.24
C LEU A 197 -13.15 11.06 6.56
N ALA A 198 -12.14 10.21 6.58
CA ALA A 198 -11.33 9.92 7.78
C ALA A 198 -9.96 10.59 7.78
N GLY A 199 -9.50 11.13 6.66
CA GLY A 199 -8.14 11.64 6.52
C GLY A 199 -7.10 10.52 6.44
N TYR A 200 -7.48 9.35 5.92
CA TYR A 200 -6.57 8.23 5.77
C TYR A 200 -5.33 8.63 4.94
N GLU A 201 -4.16 8.19 5.33
CA GLU A 201 -2.83 8.45 4.74
C GLU A 201 -2.23 9.84 4.98
N TYR A 202 -2.98 10.94 4.79
CA TYR A 202 -2.40 12.29 4.86
C TYR A 202 -2.97 13.15 5.99
N GLY A 203 -3.91 12.63 6.79
CA GLY A 203 -4.67 13.43 7.74
C GLY A 203 -5.78 14.24 7.05
N LYS A 204 -6.34 15.22 7.77
CA LYS A 204 -7.42 16.08 7.26
C LYS A 204 -6.96 17.48 6.87
N GLU A 205 -5.82 17.89 7.38
CA GLU A 205 -5.33 19.28 7.30
C GLU A 205 -4.03 19.41 6.49
N TYR A 206 -3.84 18.55 5.49
CA TYR A 206 -2.69 18.63 4.60
C TYR A 206 -2.88 19.70 3.51
N ILE A 207 -1.78 20.16 2.91
CA ILE A 207 -1.78 21.14 1.82
C ILE A 207 -2.59 20.61 0.63
N GLY A 208 -3.68 21.27 0.30
CA GLY A 208 -4.59 20.89 -0.79
C GLY A 208 -5.68 19.88 -0.39
N ALA A 209 -5.89 19.66 0.92
CA ALA A 209 -7.00 18.84 1.41
C ALA A 209 -8.37 19.40 0.96
N PRO A 210 -9.37 18.53 0.76
CA PRO A 210 -9.34 17.07 0.76
C PRO A 210 -9.03 16.47 -0.61
N VAL A 211 -8.74 17.28 -1.65
CA VAL A 211 -8.75 16.86 -3.07
C VAL A 211 -7.39 16.33 -3.53
N LEU A 212 -6.29 16.99 -3.12
CA LEU A 212 -4.96 16.66 -3.64
C LEU A 212 -4.48 15.28 -3.18
N GLY A 213 -4.81 14.87 -1.94
CA GLY A 213 -4.42 13.58 -1.38
C GLY A 213 -4.88 12.39 -2.23
N PRO A 214 -6.19 12.25 -2.54
CA PRO A 214 -6.70 11.20 -3.42
C PRO A 214 -6.00 11.14 -4.79
N ILE A 215 -5.63 12.27 -5.36
CA ILE A 215 -4.93 12.35 -6.66
C ILE A 215 -3.48 11.85 -6.51
N VAL A 216 -2.76 12.35 -5.52
CA VAL A 216 -1.37 11.93 -5.24
C VAL A 216 -1.31 10.46 -4.88
N PHE A 217 -2.28 9.96 -4.12
CA PHE A 217 -2.38 8.55 -3.78
C PHE A 217 -2.60 7.66 -5.01
N CYS A 218 -3.36 8.12 -6.02
CA CYS A 218 -3.45 7.39 -7.29
C CYS A 218 -2.09 7.27 -7.98
N VAL A 219 -1.22 8.29 -7.89
CA VAL A 219 0.16 8.17 -8.42
C VAL A 219 0.95 7.13 -7.63
N ALA A 220 0.85 7.14 -6.30
CA ALA A 220 1.51 6.13 -5.45
C ALA A 220 1.05 4.70 -5.79
N THR A 221 -0.25 4.47 -5.91
CA THR A 221 -0.81 3.16 -6.25
C THR A 221 -0.50 2.72 -7.69
N ILE A 222 -0.28 3.65 -8.63
CA ILE A 222 0.24 3.31 -9.97
C ILE A 222 1.67 2.78 -9.83
N MET A 223 2.54 3.46 -9.08
CA MET A 223 3.94 3.05 -8.93
C MET A 223 4.07 1.73 -8.15
N MET A 224 3.38 1.59 -7.03
CA MET A 224 3.27 0.33 -6.29
C MET A 224 2.69 -0.78 -7.19
N GLY A 225 1.64 -0.45 -7.93
CA GLY A 225 0.98 -1.36 -8.86
C GLY A 225 1.91 -1.94 -9.91
N ILE A 226 2.81 -1.13 -10.46
CA ILE A 226 3.84 -1.55 -11.42
C ILE A 226 4.82 -2.52 -10.74
N LEU A 227 5.29 -2.21 -9.53
CA LEU A 227 6.28 -3.03 -8.82
C LEU A 227 5.68 -4.37 -8.35
N PHE A 228 4.45 -4.38 -7.83
CA PHE A 228 3.76 -5.59 -7.41
C PHE A 228 3.42 -6.49 -8.60
N ASP A 229 2.98 -5.90 -9.73
CA ASP A 229 2.73 -6.65 -10.97
C ASP A 229 4.04 -7.21 -11.56
N TYR A 230 5.16 -6.51 -11.41
CA TYR A 230 6.49 -7.05 -11.75
C TYR A 230 6.81 -8.32 -10.97
N VAL A 231 6.65 -8.27 -9.65
CA VAL A 231 6.90 -9.43 -8.80
C VAL A 231 5.96 -10.57 -9.17
N TYR A 232 4.69 -10.28 -9.41
CA TYR A 232 3.71 -11.27 -9.83
C TYR A 232 4.08 -11.92 -11.16
N GLU A 233 4.45 -11.14 -12.18
CA GLU A 233 4.87 -11.68 -13.49
C GLU A 233 6.13 -12.54 -13.43
N LYS A 234 7.12 -12.16 -12.60
CA LYS A 234 8.39 -12.90 -12.47
C LYS A 234 8.25 -14.18 -11.65
N THR A 235 7.28 -14.23 -10.74
CA THR A 235 7.17 -15.33 -9.79
C THR A 235 5.97 -16.23 -10.06
N GLU A 236 4.97 -15.73 -10.76
CA GLU A 236 3.72 -16.42 -11.08
C GLU A 236 2.98 -16.94 -9.85
N THR A 237 3.15 -16.26 -8.71
CA THR A 237 2.45 -16.59 -7.47
C THR A 237 1.84 -15.34 -6.85
N ILE A 238 0.60 -15.48 -6.35
CA ILE A 238 -0.13 -14.38 -5.69
C ILE A 238 0.50 -14.00 -4.34
N TRP A 239 1.26 -14.91 -3.72
CA TRP A 239 1.84 -14.71 -2.40
C TRP A 239 2.92 -13.63 -2.35
N LEU A 240 3.73 -13.49 -3.40
CA LEU A 240 4.82 -12.50 -3.36
C LEU A 240 4.37 -11.06 -3.57
N PRO A 241 3.42 -10.71 -4.47
CA PRO A 241 2.84 -9.37 -4.43
C PRO A 241 2.08 -9.11 -3.13
N SER A 242 1.41 -10.13 -2.52
CA SER A 242 0.78 -9.98 -1.21
C SER A 242 1.82 -9.73 -0.10
N LEU A 243 2.98 -10.39 -0.14
CA LEU A 243 4.09 -10.12 0.78
C LEU A 243 4.64 -8.71 0.60
N MET A 244 4.83 -8.27 -0.65
CA MET A 244 5.32 -6.92 -0.93
C MET A 244 4.33 -5.85 -0.48
N HIS A 245 3.03 -6.07 -0.68
CA HIS A 245 1.96 -5.23 -0.18
C HIS A 245 1.95 -5.20 1.36
N GLY A 246 2.02 -6.37 2.01
CA GLY A 246 2.13 -6.47 3.46
C GLY A 246 3.37 -5.79 4.04
N ALA A 247 4.52 -5.85 3.34
CA ALA A 247 5.73 -5.14 3.71
C ALA A 247 5.59 -3.61 3.54
N THR A 248 4.85 -3.17 2.52
CA THR A 248 4.53 -1.75 2.33
C THR A 248 3.67 -1.23 3.48
N ASN A 249 2.62 -1.95 3.86
CA ASN A 249 1.73 -1.57 4.96
C ASN A 249 2.41 -1.64 6.34
N ALA A 250 3.45 -2.48 6.49
CA ALA A 250 4.17 -2.63 7.75
C ALA A 250 5.12 -1.47 8.06
N PHE A 251 5.69 -0.82 7.02
CA PHE A 251 6.78 0.14 7.20
C PHE A 251 6.30 1.60 7.14
N THR A 252 5.74 2.09 8.23
CA THR A 252 5.15 3.45 8.35
C THR A 252 5.91 4.39 9.29
N ILE A 253 7.11 4.01 9.73
CA ILE A 253 7.85 4.64 10.83
C ILE A 253 8.14 6.12 10.60
N PHE A 254 8.44 6.51 9.37
CA PHE A 254 8.81 7.89 9.06
C PHE A 254 7.70 8.92 9.36
N ALA A 255 6.42 8.52 9.34
CA ALA A 255 5.33 9.39 9.71
C ALA A 255 5.41 9.87 11.18
N TYR A 256 6.04 9.08 12.05
CA TYR A 256 6.22 9.42 13.48
C TYR A 256 7.41 10.34 13.76
N LEU A 257 8.23 10.63 12.75
CA LEU A 257 9.45 11.44 12.89
C LEU A 257 9.27 12.87 12.37
N VAL A 258 8.02 13.31 12.18
CA VAL A 258 7.68 14.70 11.82
C VAL A 258 7.18 15.43 13.06
N LYS A 259 7.68 16.64 13.31
CA LYS A 259 7.16 17.50 14.39
C LYS A 259 5.68 17.80 14.18
N PRO A 260 4.86 17.90 15.26
CA PRO A 260 3.42 18.15 15.17
C PRO A 260 3.05 19.37 14.32
N ASP A 261 3.82 20.46 14.42
CA ASP A 261 3.59 21.71 13.70
C ASP A 261 3.68 21.61 12.17
N TYR A 262 4.27 20.52 11.67
CA TYR A 262 4.43 20.25 10.24
C TYR A 262 3.52 19.15 9.70
N SER A 263 2.49 18.75 10.46
CA SER A 263 1.53 17.70 10.07
C SER A 263 0.83 18.00 8.75
N ASN A 264 0.65 19.29 8.40
CA ASN A 264 0.09 19.74 7.12
C ASN A 264 0.97 19.39 5.90
N MET A 265 2.26 19.06 6.10
CA MET A 265 3.19 18.66 5.04
C MET A 265 3.11 17.15 4.72
N ALA A 266 2.21 16.38 5.35
CA ALA A 266 2.08 14.94 5.13
C ALA A 266 1.92 14.56 3.64
N ILE A 267 1.31 15.43 2.82
CA ILE A 267 1.20 15.25 1.36
C ILE A 267 2.55 15.29 0.64
N LEU A 268 3.56 15.93 1.21
CA LEU A 268 4.91 16.01 0.64
C LEU A 268 5.80 14.85 1.09
N GLY A 269 5.59 14.33 2.29
CA GLY A 269 6.33 13.26 2.94
C GLY A 269 6.22 13.37 4.47
N PRO A 270 7.02 12.59 5.23
CA PRO A 270 8.07 11.65 4.84
C PRO A 270 7.55 10.23 4.52
N ALA A 271 6.24 9.96 4.66
CA ALA A 271 5.68 8.68 4.26
C ALA A 271 5.93 8.44 2.75
N TYR A 272 6.16 7.19 2.36
CA TYR A 272 6.52 6.81 0.98
C TYR A 272 5.49 7.20 -0.10
N ILE A 273 4.26 7.54 0.32
CA ILE A 273 3.16 8.04 -0.52
C ILE A 273 3.18 9.55 -0.71
N GLY A 274 4.05 10.28 -0.01
CA GLY A 274 4.21 11.73 -0.19
C GLY A 274 4.93 12.08 -1.49
N ILE A 275 4.62 13.22 -2.07
CA ILE A 275 5.11 13.66 -3.39
C ILE A 275 6.64 13.55 -3.51
N ILE A 276 7.38 14.01 -2.49
CA ILE A 276 8.85 13.98 -2.49
C ILE A 276 9.35 12.58 -2.12
N SER A 277 8.76 11.98 -1.09
CA SER A 277 9.19 10.67 -0.61
C SER A 277 8.88 9.55 -1.60
N MET A 278 7.97 9.75 -2.55
CA MET A 278 7.65 8.81 -3.61
C MET A 278 8.71 8.78 -4.74
N ILE A 279 9.60 9.78 -4.84
CA ILE A 279 10.57 9.88 -5.93
C ILE A 279 11.39 8.60 -6.14
N PRO A 280 11.98 7.95 -5.11
CA PRO A 280 12.71 6.70 -5.28
C PRO A 280 11.85 5.57 -5.89
N MET A 281 10.58 5.48 -5.48
CA MET A 281 9.64 4.50 -6.02
C MET A 281 9.29 4.80 -7.49
N ILE A 282 9.09 6.07 -7.84
CA ILE A 282 8.86 6.50 -9.24
C ILE A 282 10.06 6.12 -10.11
N VAL A 283 11.29 6.45 -9.67
CA VAL A 283 12.51 6.12 -10.41
C VAL A 283 12.61 4.61 -10.66
N MET A 284 12.35 3.79 -9.64
CA MET A 284 12.39 2.34 -9.78
C MET A 284 11.30 1.81 -10.73
N ALA A 285 10.06 2.24 -10.59
CA ALA A 285 8.94 1.78 -11.41
C ALA A 285 9.11 2.19 -12.89
N VAL A 286 9.58 3.41 -13.15
CA VAL A 286 9.86 3.91 -14.50
C VAL A 286 11.05 3.16 -15.12
N SER A 287 12.15 2.98 -14.38
CA SER A 287 13.31 2.21 -14.87
C SER A 287 12.93 0.79 -15.27
N TYR A 288 12.09 0.13 -14.48
CA TYR A 288 11.59 -1.20 -14.80
C TYR A 288 10.73 -1.22 -16.09
N THR A 289 9.85 -0.24 -16.27
CA THR A 289 9.03 -0.14 -17.49
C THR A 289 9.87 0.08 -18.76
N HIS A 290 10.93 0.88 -18.68
CA HIS A 290 11.87 1.11 -19.78
C HIS A 290 12.68 -0.15 -20.13
N LEU A 291 13.26 -0.82 -19.15
CA LEU A 291 14.02 -2.05 -19.37
C LEU A 291 13.19 -3.13 -20.08
N ARG A 292 11.92 -3.28 -19.68
CA ARG A 292 11.01 -4.22 -20.34
C ARG A 292 10.69 -3.85 -21.78
N ALA A 293 10.51 -2.56 -22.09
CA ALA A 293 10.27 -2.11 -23.44
C ALA A 293 11.45 -2.49 -24.37
N HIS A 294 12.69 -2.34 -23.87
CA HIS A 294 13.90 -2.73 -24.60
C HIS A 294 14.05 -4.25 -24.78
N GLU A 295 13.68 -5.06 -23.78
CA GLU A 295 13.68 -6.52 -23.90
C GLU A 295 12.69 -6.98 -24.98
N THR A 296 11.50 -6.39 -25.04
CA THR A 296 10.49 -6.72 -26.06
C THR A 296 10.95 -6.37 -27.47
N LEU A 297 11.64 -5.24 -27.65
CA LEU A 297 12.18 -4.81 -28.97
C LEU A 297 13.36 -5.66 -29.44
N ARG A 298 14.11 -6.32 -28.54
CA ARG A 298 15.22 -7.22 -28.93
C ARG A 298 14.76 -8.60 -29.38
N HIS A 299 13.52 -8.95 -29.15
CA HIS A 299 12.91 -10.23 -29.51
C HIS A 299 11.93 -10.13 -30.70
N LEU A 300 11.81 -8.94 -31.31
CA LEU A 300 11.17 -8.69 -32.62
C LEU A 300 12.20 -8.59 -33.73
#